data_7829e68247c91f8608fa78f15ebf230b
#
_entry.id   7829e68247c91f8608fa78f15ebf230b
#
_cell.length_a   1.000
_cell.length_b   1.000
_cell.length_c   1.000
_cell.angle_alpha   90.00
_cell.angle_beta   90.00
_cell.angle_gamma   90.00
#
_symmetry.space_group_name_H-M   'P 1'
#
loop_
_entity.id
_entity.type
_entity.pdbx_description
1 polymer ?
#
loop_
_entity_poly.entity_id
_entity_poly.type
_entity_poly.pdbx_seq_one_letter_code
_entity_poly.pdbx_strand_id
1 'polypeptide(L)'
;PVEIALVAQRAEHEYAGVNCGIMDQYASACGKKDHAILLDCKTLACEYVPILLWDYTLVVANCNKPHNLVESKYNERRAETERALALLRTRADISCLADLTPDAFERVSRGLSWRGADEQRAKHVVYECDRVRLAADAMKGGDVKALGELLNASHASLRDLYEVTGAELDALAEAAQAHPACVGSRMTGAGVGGCTVSIVHKDGVEDFKREVSRVYFEKIGYAPSFYHCSVEDGIVVVEL
;
A
#
# COMPACT_ATOMS: atom_id res chain seq x y z
N PRO A 1 0.98 17.00 -15.83
CA PRO A 1 0.36 16.06 -14.89
C PRO A 1 0.95 16.15 -13.47
N VAL A 2 2.30 16.12 -13.31
CA VAL A 2 2.97 16.16 -11.99
C VAL A 2 2.61 17.42 -11.19
N GLU A 3 2.58 18.59 -11.81
CA GLU A 3 2.18 19.85 -11.15
C GLU A 3 0.74 19.77 -10.62
N ILE A 4 -0.16 19.13 -11.35
CA ILE A 4 -1.55 18.91 -10.91
C ILE A 4 -1.58 18.02 -9.66
N ALA A 5 -0.81 16.95 -9.64
CA ALA A 5 -0.69 16.08 -8.46
C ALA A 5 -0.17 16.83 -7.23
N LEU A 6 0.85 17.69 -7.41
CA LEU A 6 1.41 18.51 -6.33
C LEU A 6 0.42 19.57 -5.82
N VAL A 7 -0.34 20.22 -6.72
CA VAL A 7 -1.38 21.18 -6.32
C VAL A 7 -2.49 20.47 -5.56
N ALA A 8 -2.94 19.30 -6.01
CA ALA A 8 -3.97 18.53 -5.34
C ALA A 8 -3.50 18.04 -3.95
N GLN A 9 -2.25 17.56 -3.82
CA GLN A 9 -1.68 17.20 -2.52
C GLN A 9 -1.62 18.41 -1.56
N ARG A 10 -1.20 19.58 -2.08
CA ARG A 10 -1.16 20.79 -1.27
C ARG A 10 -2.55 21.21 -0.80
N ALA A 11 -3.58 21.01 -1.62
CA ALA A 11 -4.96 21.27 -1.21
C ALA A 11 -5.39 20.38 -0.05
N GLU A 12 -5.04 19.07 -0.06
CA GLU A 12 -5.28 18.18 1.08
C GLU A 12 -4.57 18.66 2.35
N HIS A 13 -3.32 19.10 2.24
CA HIS A 13 -2.55 19.59 3.39
C HIS A 13 -3.10 20.90 3.96
N GLU A 14 -3.40 21.89 3.10
CA GLU A 14 -3.73 23.24 3.54
C GLU A 14 -5.22 23.41 3.89
N TYR A 15 -6.12 22.69 3.20
CA TYR A 15 -7.57 22.86 3.39
C TYR A 15 -8.22 21.70 4.14
N ALA A 16 -7.83 20.46 3.88
CA ALA A 16 -8.37 19.31 4.59
C ALA A 16 -7.58 18.98 5.88
N GLY A 17 -6.37 19.52 6.06
CA GLY A 17 -5.53 19.28 7.24
C GLY A 17 -4.93 17.86 7.31
N VAL A 18 -4.96 17.12 6.21
CA VAL A 18 -4.44 15.75 6.14
C VAL A 18 -3.04 15.77 5.53
N ASN A 19 -2.01 15.41 6.30
CA ASN A 19 -0.63 15.32 5.82
C ASN A 19 -0.37 14.07 4.97
N CYS A 20 -1.24 13.81 3.98
CA CYS A 20 -1.17 12.64 3.10
C CYS A 20 0.10 12.60 2.24
N GLY A 21 0.48 11.39 1.78
CA GLY A 21 1.44 11.21 0.69
C GLY A 21 0.87 11.68 -0.65
N ILE A 22 1.65 11.55 -1.72
CA ILE A 22 1.26 11.99 -3.08
C ILE A 22 0.65 10.86 -3.92
N MET A 23 0.51 9.65 -3.37
CA MET A 23 0.17 8.44 -4.13
C MET A 23 -1.10 8.60 -4.98
N ASP A 24 -2.20 9.00 -4.36
CA ASP A 24 -3.50 9.04 -5.02
C ASP A 24 -3.56 10.13 -6.09
N GLN A 25 -3.03 11.30 -5.78
CA GLN A 25 -2.97 12.44 -6.70
C GLN A 25 -2.04 12.13 -7.88
N TYR A 26 -0.89 11.48 -7.61
CA TYR A 26 0.07 11.12 -8.65
C TYR A 26 -0.48 10.01 -9.55
N ALA A 27 -1.08 8.98 -8.98
CA ALA A 27 -1.70 7.89 -9.74
C ALA A 27 -2.82 8.41 -10.65
N SER A 28 -3.67 9.29 -10.14
CA SER A 28 -4.75 9.90 -10.93
C SER A 28 -4.23 10.80 -12.05
N ALA A 29 -3.18 11.59 -11.78
CA ALA A 29 -2.66 12.54 -12.77
C ALA A 29 -1.72 11.91 -13.80
N CYS A 30 -0.95 10.90 -13.40
CA CYS A 30 0.16 10.33 -14.18
C CYS A 30 -0.04 8.85 -14.51
N GLY A 31 -1.23 8.28 -14.30
CA GLY A 31 -1.54 6.90 -14.63
C GLY A 31 -1.22 6.58 -16.09
N LYS A 32 -0.82 5.34 -16.36
CA LYS A 32 -0.60 4.81 -17.70
C LYS A 32 -1.23 3.44 -17.80
N LYS A 33 -2.01 3.24 -18.85
CA LYS A 33 -2.70 1.99 -19.09
C LYS A 33 -1.74 0.80 -19.05
N ASP A 34 -2.18 -0.26 -18.38
CA ASP A 34 -1.44 -1.52 -18.19
C ASP A 34 -0.08 -1.39 -17.51
N HIS A 35 0.15 -0.28 -16.75
CA HIS A 35 1.40 -0.06 -16.04
C HIS A 35 1.15 0.33 -14.58
N ALA A 36 2.01 -0.15 -13.70
CA ALA A 36 2.19 0.41 -12.36
C ALA A 36 3.17 1.58 -12.40
N ILE A 37 3.04 2.49 -11.45
CA ILE A 37 3.96 3.60 -11.26
C ILE A 37 4.90 3.24 -10.11
N LEU A 38 6.19 3.08 -10.39
CA LEU A 38 7.23 3.04 -9.37
C LEU A 38 7.70 4.49 -9.15
N LEU A 39 7.27 5.08 -8.04
CA LEU A 39 7.53 6.48 -7.70
C LEU A 39 8.56 6.58 -6.58
N ASP A 40 9.64 7.31 -6.83
CA ASP A 40 10.52 7.82 -5.77
C ASP A 40 9.88 9.08 -5.16
N CYS A 41 9.30 8.94 -3.99
CA CYS A 41 8.62 10.05 -3.31
C CYS A 41 9.55 11.19 -2.86
N LYS A 42 10.88 10.99 -2.87
CA LYS A 42 11.87 12.02 -2.52
C LYS A 42 12.20 12.92 -3.71
N THR A 43 12.35 12.33 -4.89
CA THR A 43 12.78 13.02 -6.11
C THR A 43 11.66 13.25 -7.11
N LEU A 44 10.52 12.58 -6.93
CA LEU A 44 9.40 12.46 -7.87
C LEU A 44 9.80 11.81 -9.20
N ALA A 45 10.95 11.14 -9.26
CA ALA A 45 11.30 10.30 -10.39
C ALA A 45 10.35 9.11 -10.46
N CYS A 46 9.85 8.83 -11.66
CA CYS A 46 8.88 7.77 -11.86
C CYS A 46 9.32 6.84 -12.99
N GLU A 47 9.07 5.55 -12.78
CA GLU A 47 9.23 4.51 -13.78
C GLU A 47 7.86 3.83 -14.00
N TYR A 48 7.47 3.64 -15.26
CA TYR A 48 6.31 2.85 -15.60
C TYR A 48 6.68 1.38 -15.73
N VAL A 49 6.17 0.55 -14.85
CA VAL A 49 6.42 -0.89 -14.80
C VAL A 49 5.24 -1.62 -15.42
N PRO A 50 5.42 -2.41 -16.51
CA PRO A 50 4.33 -3.16 -17.11
C PRO A 50 3.68 -4.12 -16.10
N ILE A 51 2.35 -4.19 -16.10
CA ILE A 51 1.59 -5.14 -15.29
C ILE A 51 1.22 -6.34 -16.17
N LEU A 52 1.99 -7.42 -16.06
CA LEU A 52 1.78 -8.66 -16.82
C LEU A 52 1.10 -9.70 -15.92
N LEU A 53 -0.23 -9.66 -15.86
CA LEU A 53 -1.02 -10.56 -15.00
C LEU A 53 -1.50 -11.85 -15.67
N TRP A 54 -1.29 -12.01 -16.98
CA TRP A 54 -1.68 -13.20 -17.76
C TRP A 54 -3.15 -13.61 -17.49
N ASP A 55 -3.35 -14.77 -16.86
CA ASP A 55 -4.67 -15.31 -16.53
C ASP A 55 -5.23 -14.75 -15.21
N TYR A 56 -4.58 -13.74 -14.63
CA TYR A 56 -5.02 -13.10 -13.39
C TYR A 56 -5.58 -11.70 -13.65
N THR A 57 -6.31 -11.20 -12.67
CA THR A 57 -6.88 -9.85 -12.68
C THR A 57 -6.81 -9.23 -11.29
N LEU A 58 -6.98 -7.90 -11.22
CA LEU A 58 -7.08 -7.17 -9.97
C LEU A 58 -8.54 -7.12 -9.51
N VAL A 59 -8.76 -7.48 -8.26
CA VAL A 59 -10.04 -7.33 -7.57
C VAL A 59 -9.84 -6.43 -6.37
N VAL A 60 -10.56 -5.31 -6.34
CA VAL A 60 -10.60 -4.41 -5.20
C VAL A 60 -11.82 -4.75 -4.35
N ALA A 61 -11.64 -4.89 -3.05
CA ALA A 61 -12.74 -5.13 -2.12
C ALA A 61 -12.76 -4.05 -1.03
N ASN A 62 -13.88 -3.34 -0.89
CA ASN A 62 -14.09 -2.36 0.17
C ASN A 62 -14.68 -3.06 1.40
N CYS A 63 -14.05 -2.86 2.54
CA CYS A 63 -14.52 -3.42 3.81
C CYS A 63 -15.80 -2.75 4.32
N ASN A 64 -16.26 -1.66 3.73
CA ASN A 64 -17.47 -0.90 4.11
C ASN A 64 -17.48 -0.42 5.58
N LYS A 65 -16.30 -0.30 6.21
CA LYS A 65 -16.20 0.28 7.56
C LYS A 65 -16.54 1.76 7.53
N PRO A 66 -17.43 2.25 8.41
CA PRO A 66 -17.67 3.69 8.56
C PRO A 66 -16.38 4.43 8.96
N HIS A 67 -16.03 5.48 8.21
CA HIS A 67 -14.80 6.25 8.44
C HIS A 67 -14.98 7.24 9.60
N ASN A 68 -14.30 7.02 10.74
CA ASN A 68 -14.37 7.94 11.88
C ASN A 68 -12.99 8.35 12.47
N LEU A 69 -11.85 7.70 12.09
CA LEU A 69 -10.58 7.91 12.78
C LEU A 69 -9.32 7.83 11.88
N VAL A 70 -9.46 7.87 10.57
CA VAL A 70 -8.34 7.65 9.63
C VAL A 70 -7.26 8.72 9.76
N GLU A 71 -7.65 9.99 9.85
CA GLU A 71 -6.73 11.13 9.90
C GLU A 71 -5.83 11.12 11.14
N SER A 72 -6.36 10.80 12.32
CA SER A 72 -5.60 10.79 13.58
C SER A 72 -4.54 9.68 13.57
N LYS A 73 -4.87 8.49 13.07
CA LYS A 73 -3.94 7.36 12.96
C LYS A 73 -2.83 7.64 11.95
N TYR A 74 -3.15 8.23 10.81
CA TYR A 74 -2.16 8.59 9.80
C TYR A 74 -1.12 9.56 10.36
N ASN A 75 -1.56 10.64 11.00
CA ASN A 75 -0.68 11.63 11.59
C ASN A 75 0.16 11.05 12.75
N GLU A 76 -0.40 10.13 13.54
CA GLU A 76 0.33 9.41 14.59
C GLU A 76 1.49 8.58 13.99
N ARG A 77 1.22 7.77 12.96
CA ARG A 77 2.25 6.95 12.28
C ARG A 77 3.35 7.81 11.65
N ARG A 78 2.97 8.93 11.05
CA ARG A 78 3.92 9.89 10.52
C ARG A 78 4.85 10.45 11.61
N ALA A 79 4.30 10.89 12.73
CA ALA A 79 5.10 11.39 13.86
C ALA A 79 6.05 10.31 14.43
N GLU A 80 5.60 9.04 14.50
CA GLU A 80 6.42 7.92 14.95
C GLU A 80 7.61 7.69 14.00
N THR A 81 7.37 7.68 12.67
CA THR A 81 8.42 7.51 11.66
C THR A 81 9.40 8.68 11.61
N GLU A 82 8.94 9.92 11.83
CA GLU A 82 9.79 11.10 11.90
C GLU A 82 10.71 11.06 13.14
N ARG A 83 10.19 10.64 14.31
CA ARG A 83 11.04 10.41 15.51
C ARG A 83 12.06 9.31 15.28
N ALA A 84 11.65 8.21 14.66
CA ALA A 84 12.54 7.11 14.32
C ALA A 84 13.67 7.56 13.38
N LEU A 85 13.35 8.34 12.34
CA LEU A 85 14.33 8.92 11.43
C LEU A 85 15.32 9.82 12.16
N ALA A 86 14.83 10.70 13.05
CA ALA A 86 15.68 11.58 13.84
C ALA A 86 16.67 10.79 14.74
N LEU A 87 16.22 9.68 15.33
CA LEU A 87 17.07 8.81 16.13
C LEU A 87 18.13 8.08 15.27
N LEU A 88 17.75 7.53 14.11
CA LEU A 88 18.66 6.85 13.20
C LEU A 88 19.73 7.77 12.63
N ARG A 89 19.41 9.04 12.40
CA ARG A 89 20.36 10.09 11.98
C ARG A 89 21.51 10.32 12.95
N THR A 90 21.39 9.91 14.20
CA THR A 90 22.51 9.96 15.15
C THR A 90 23.62 8.96 14.84
N ARG A 91 23.35 7.96 13.97
CA ARG A 91 24.27 6.88 13.61
C ARG A 91 24.49 6.67 12.11
N ALA A 92 23.68 7.28 11.28
CA ALA A 92 23.77 7.16 9.83
C ALA A 92 23.48 8.49 9.14
N ASP A 93 24.23 8.81 8.12
CA ASP A 93 23.99 9.98 7.27
C ASP A 93 22.89 9.63 6.25
N ILE A 94 21.64 9.83 6.65
CA ILE A 94 20.43 9.54 5.87
C ILE A 94 19.49 10.74 5.87
N SER A 95 18.79 10.95 4.76
CA SER A 95 17.78 12.01 4.64
C SER A 95 16.36 11.50 4.84
N CYS A 96 16.12 10.22 4.58
CA CYS A 96 14.85 9.53 4.82
C CYS A 96 15.09 8.06 5.15
N LEU A 97 14.07 7.35 5.64
CA LEU A 97 14.17 5.92 5.99
C LEU A 97 14.45 5.05 4.75
N ALA A 98 14.00 5.45 3.56
CA ALA A 98 14.23 4.74 2.31
C ALA A 98 15.70 4.76 1.84
N ASP A 99 16.55 5.59 2.44
CA ASP A 99 18.00 5.59 2.19
C ASP A 99 18.69 4.36 2.81
N LEU A 100 18.01 3.64 3.73
CA LEU A 100 18.51 2.41 4.34
C LEU A 100 18.04 1.16 3.59
N THR A 101 18.96 0.20 3.43
CA THR A 101 18.57 -1.19 3.12
C THR A 101 18.16 -1.91 4.42
N PRO A 102 17.43 -3.06 4.36
CA PRO A 102 17.13 -3.86 5.54
C PRO A 102 18.37 -4.20 6.37
N ASP A 103 19.45 -4.67 5.73
CA ASP A 103 20.71 -4.99 6.44
C ASP A 103 21.36 -3.76 7.09
N ALA A 104 21.32 -2.61 6.44
CA ALA A 104 21.83 -1.37 7.01
C ALA A 104 20.98 -0.95 8.22
N PHE A 105 19.66 -1.05 8.14
CA PHE A 105 18.75 -0.78 9.24
C PHE A 105 19.06 -1.67 10.44
N GLU A 106 19.18 -2.99 10.27
CA GLU A 106 19.49 -3.94 11.36
C GLU A 106 20.84 -3.63 12.04
N ARG A 107 21.81 -3.09 11.30
CA ARG A 107 23.10 -2.68 11.88
C ARG A 107 23.00 -1.39 12.69
N VAL A 108 22.35 -0.34 12.13
CA VAL A 108 22.33 0.99 12.77
C VAL A 108 21.30 1.10 13.88
N SER A 109 20.24 0.29 13.86
CA SER A 109 19.17 0.26 14.87
C SER A 109 19.62 -0.40 16.17
N ARG A 110 20.61 -1.28 16.08
CA ARG A 110 21.04 -2.10 17.24
C ARG A 110 21.54 -1.26 18.40
N GLY A 111 20.92 -1.44 19.58
CA GLY A 111 21.30 -0.73 20.81
C GLY A 111 20.91 0.75 20.83
N LEU A 112 19.99 1.18 19.98
CA LEU A 112 19.33 2.47 20.12
C LEU A 112 18.23 2.41 21.19
N SER A 113 18.00 3.53 21.88
CA SER A 113 16.91 3.65 22.86
C SER A 113 15.65 4.15 22.18
N TRP A 114 14.88 3.21 21.67
CA TRP A 114 13.63 3.48 20.95
C TRP A 114 12.51 3.96 21.87
N ARG A 115 11.62 4.78 21.37
CA ARG A 115 10.42 5.22 22.05
C ARG A 115 9.20 4.46 21.53
N GLY A 116 8.49 3.76 22.42
CA GLY A 116 7.28 3.03 22.06
C GLY A 116 7.53 2.08 20.90
N ALA A 117 6.75 2.22 19.83
CA ALA A 117 6.81 1.40 18.63
C ALA A 117 7.61 2.02 17.46
N ASP A 118 8.41 3.06 17.72
CA ASP A 118 9.13 3.80 16.67
C ASP A 118 10.08 2.88 15.84
N GLU A 119 10.70 1.86 16.48
CA GLU A 119 11.52 0.87 15.78
C GLU A 119 10.71 0.05 14.78
N GLN A 120 9.54 -0.47 15.20
CA GLN A 120 8.66 -1.25 14.34
C GLN A 120 8.18 -0.42 13.14
N ARG A 121 7.85 0.87 13.36
CA ARG A 121 7.45 1.79 12.30
C ARG A 121 8.56 2.02 11.29
N ALA A 122 9.79 2.29 11.77
CA ALA A 122 10.95 2.44 10.90
C ALA A 122 11.26 1.15 10.13
N LYS A 123 11.22 0.01 10.81
CA LYS A 123 11.43 -1.31 10.21
C LYS A 123 10.42 -1.55 9.09
N HIS A 124 9.13 -1.30 9.34
CA HIS A 124 8.11 -1.39 8.29
C HIS A 124 8.51 -0.58 7.05
N VAL A 125 8.82 0.71 7.22
CA VAL A 125 9.12 1.61 6.08
C VAL A 125 10.33 1.12 5.28
N VAL A 126 11.42 0.77 5.96
CA VAL A 126 12.65 0.31 5.30
C VAL A 126 12.40 -0.99 4.50
N TYR A 127 11.76 -1.96 5.13
CA TYR A 127 11.46 -3.25 4.50
C TYR A 127 10.39 -3.14 3.41
N GLU A 128 9.44 -2.20 3.54
CA GLU A 128 8.44 -1.95 2.50
C GLU A 128 9.04 -1.30 1.27
N CYS A 129 9.99 -0.36 1.43
CA CYS A 129 10.73 0.22 0.31
C CYS A 129 11.53 -0.84 -0.47
N ASP A 130 12.12 -1.81 0.22
CA ASP A 130 12.80 -2.94 -0.42
C ASP A 130 11.79 -3.86 -1.14
N ARG A 131 10.68 -4.18 -0.48
CA ARG A 131 9.59 -4.99 -1.05
C ARG A 131 9.00 -4.38 -2.31
N VAL A 132 8.87 -3.05 -2.37
CA VAL A 132 8.40 -2.35 -3.58
C VAL A 132 9.36 -2.55 -4.76
N ARG A 133 10.68 -2.55 -4.53
CA ARG A 133 11.68 -2.82 -5.59
C ARG A 133 11.55 -4.27 -6.10
N LEU A 134 11.45 -5.24 -5.16
CA LEU A 134 11.24 -6.65 -5.52
C LEU A 134 9.91 -6.86 -6.28
N ALA A 135 8.85 -6.14 -5.90
CA ALA A 135 7.56 -6.20 -6.60
C ALA A 135 7.66 -5.64 -8.02
N ALA A 136 8.41 -4.55 -8.22
CA ALA A 136 8.67 -4.02 -9.57
C ALA A 136 9.43 -5.02 -10.44
N ASP A 137 10.43 -5.71 -9.88
CA ASP A 137 11.19 -6.75 -10.60
C ASP A 137 10.32 -7.96 -10.92
N ALA A 138 9.46 -8.41 -9.99
CA ALA A 138 8.50 -9.48 -10.22
C ALA A 138 7.50 -9.12 -11.34
N MET A 139 6.99 -7.88 -11.35
CA MET A 139 6.11 -7.40 -12.43
C MET A 139 6.82 -7.37 -13.79
N LYS A 140 8.05 -6.87 -13.86
CA LYS A 140 8.86 -6.86 -15.10
C LYS A 140 9.12 -8.27 -15.63
N GLY A 141 9.32 -9.23 -14.71
CA GLY A 141 9.50 -10.64 -15.04
C GLY A 141 8.20 -11.40 -15.34
N GLY A 142 7.03 -10.81 -15.10
CA GLY A 142 5.73 -11.47 -15.22
C GLY A 142 5.53 -12.58 -14.16
N ASP A 143 6.25 -12.52 -13.05
CA ASP A 143 6.14 -13.49 -11.95
C ASP A 143 5.00 -13.09 -11.00
N VAL A 144 3.78 -13.48 -11.39
CA VAL A 144 2.55 -13.17 -10.65
C VAL A 144 2.55 -13.82 -9.26
N LYS A 145 3.19 -14.99 -9.11
CA LYS A 145 3.27 -15.68 -7.82
C LYS A 145 4.15 -14.92 -6.83
N ALA A 146 5.36 -14.56 -7.25
CA ALA A 146 6.25 -13.74 -6.43
C ALA A 146 5.60 -12.40 -6.06
N LEU A 147 4.91 -11.73 -6.99
CA LEU A 147 4.17 -10.51 -6.72
C LEU A 147 3.08 -10.73 -5.66
N GLY A 148 2.33 -11.84 -5.73
CA GLY A 148 1.32 -12.20 -4.74
C GLY A 148 1.91 -12.42 -3.34
N GLU A 149 3.01 -13.13 -3.24
CA GLU A 149 3.73 -13.35 -1.97
C GLU A 149 4.21 -12.02 -1.36
N LEU A 150 4.69 -11.09 -2.17
CA LEU A 150 5.09 -9.74 -1.73
C LEU A 150 3.90 -8.91 -1.25
N LEU A 151 2.72 -9.02 -1.89
CA LEU A 151 1.51 -8.38 -1.39
C LEU A 151 1.11 -8.92 -0.02
N ASN A 152 1.13 -10.24 0.18
CA ASN A 152 0.83 -10.86 1.47
C ASN A 152 1.81 -10.42 2.56
N ALA A 153 3.10 -10.40 2.26
CA ALA A 153 4.14 -9.92 3.18
C ALA A 153 3.98 -8.43 3.52
N SER A 154 3.57 -7.62 2.55
CA SER A 154 3.25 -6.20 2.77
C SER A 154 2.06 -6.04 3.72
N HIS A 155 0.98 -6.81 3.54
CA HIS A 155 -0.18 -6.76 4.44
C HIS A 155 0.21 -7.15 5.88
N ALA A 156 0.96 -8.23 6.05
CA ALA A 156 1.46 -8.65 7.36
C ALA A 156 2.31 -7.55 8.02
N SER A 157 3.20 -6.89 7.28
CA SER A 157 4.01 -5.78 7.78
C SER A 157 3.17 -4.55 8.17
N LEU A 158 2.12 -4.23 7.39
CA LEU A 158 1.17 -3.16 7.70
C LEU A 158 0.36 -3.47 8.98
N ARG A 159 0.01 -4.75 9.19
CA ARG A 159 -0.72 -5.21 10.38
C ARG A 159 0.18 -5.22 11.62
N ASP A 160 1.34 -5.87 11.54
CA ASP A 160 2.13 -6.26 12.70
C ASP A 160 3.17 -5.19 13.10
N LEU A 161 3.70 -4.45 12.12
CA LEU A 161 4.75 -3.46 12.35
C LEU A 161 4.25 -2.01 12.26
N TYR A 162 3.32 -1.73 11.33
CA TYR A 162 2.80 -0.38 11.15
C TYR A 162 1.47 -0.15 11.86
N GLU A 163 0.70 -1.21 12.11
CA GLU A 163 -0.58 -1.22 12.84
C GLU A 163 -1.61 -0.23 12.25
N VAL A 164 -1.85 -0.33 10.94
CA VAL A 164 -2.79 0.52 10.22
C VAL A 164 -3.93 -0.26 9.55
N THR A 165 -4.02 -1.58 9.72
CA THR A 165 -5.02 -2.40 9.06
C THR A 165 -6.37 -2.37 9.80
N GLY A 166 -6.44 -2.97 10.97
CA GLY A 166 -7.67 -3.15 11.74
C GLY A 166 -8.44 -4.41 11.35
N ALA A 167 -9.39 -4.79 12.20
CA ALA A 167 -10.07 -6.09 12.12
C ALA A 167 -10.77 -6.34 10.78
N GLU A 168 -11.35 -5.31 10.18
CA GLU A 168 -12.09 -5.42 8.92
C GLU A 168 -11.17 -5.68 7.74
N LEU A 169 -10.06 -4.93 7.62
CA LEU A 169 -9.09 -5.14 6.55
C LEU A 169 -8.33 -6.46 6.71
N ASP A 170 -8.03 -6.84 7.95
CA ASP A 170 -7.39 -8.13 8.26
C ASP A 170 -8.31 -9.29 7.87
N ALA A 171 -9.58 -9.23 8.29
CA ALA A 171 -10.56 -10.26 7.92
C ALA A 171 -10.74 -10.40 6.41
N LEU A 172 -10.75 -9.28 5.69
CA LEU A 172 -10.91 -9.25 4.25
C LEU A 172 -9.67 -9.80 3.52
N ALA A 173 -8.47 -9.37 3.92
CA ALA A 173 -7.23 -9.84 3.33
C ALA A 173 -6.96 -11.33 3.65
N GLU A 174 -7.19 -11.77 4.88
CA GLU A 174 -7.04 -13.18 5.27
C GLU A 174 -7.99 -14.10 4.51
N ALA A 175 -9.27 -13.70 4.37
CA ALA A 175 -10.24 -14.45 3.58
C ALA A 175 -9.82 -14.52 2.09
N ALA A 176 -9.30 -13.42 1.54
CA ALA A 176 -8.79 -13.39 0.18
C ALA A 176 -7.55 -14.29 0.00
N GLN A 177 -6.57 -14.19 0.89
CA GLN A 177 -5.33 -14.99 0.86
C GLN A 177 -5.57 -16.49 1.02
N ALA A 178 -6.62 -16.88 1.73
CA ALA A 178 -7.00 -18.28 1.91
C ALA A 178 -7.70 -18.89 0.67
N HIS A 179 -8.16 -18.07 -0.27
CA HIS A 179 -8.89 -18.55 -1.44
C HIS A 179 -7.95 -19.10 -2.52
N PRO A 180 -8.19 -20.29 -3.08
CA PRO A 180 -7.24 -20.96 -4.00
C PRO A 180 -7.01 -20.20 -5.31
N ALA A 181 -7.96 -19.38 -5.76
CA ALA A 181 -7.79 -18.55 -6.95
C ALA A 181 -7.01 -17.25 -6.70
N CYS A 182 -6.69 -16.91 -5.44
CA CYS A 182 -5.96 -15.70 -5.08
C CYS A 182 -4.49 -16.02 -4.84
N VAL A 183 -3.59 -15.32 -5.51
CA VAL A 183 -2.14 -15.45 -5.29
C VAL A 183 -1.62 -14.47 -4.25
N GLY A 184 -2.32 -13.38 -3.98
CA GLY A 184 -1.96 -12.41 -2.96
C GLY A 184 -2.98 -11.31 -2.79
N SER A 185 -3.05 -10.78 -1.56
CA SER A 185 -3.95 -9.70 -1.17
C SER A 185 -3.34 -8.83 -0.08
N ARG A 186 -3.55 -7.52 -0.19
CA ARG A 186 -3.16 -6.55 0.85
C ARG A 186 -4.17 -5.41 0.92
N MET A 187 -4.17 -4.71 2.06
CA MET A 187 -4.86 -3.43 2.13
C MET A 187 -4.22 -2.38 1.21
N THR A 188 -4.98 -1.40 0.78
CA THR A 188 -4.51 -0.22 0.05
C THR A 188 -5.08 1.06 0.66
N GLY A 189 -4.41 2.20 0.42
CA GLY A 189 -4.77 3.49 1.01
C GLY A 189 -4.20 3.70 2.41
N ALA A 190 -4.81 4.59 3.19
CA ALA A 190 -4.34 4.99 4.51
C ALA A 190 -4.56 3.95 5.62
N GLY A 191 -5.43 2.96 5.38
CA GLY A 191 -5.77 1.94 6.36
C GLY A 191 -6.90 2.36 7.32
N VAL A 192 -7.07 1.60 8.41
CA VAL A 192 -8.13 1.75 9.44
C VAL A 192 -9.55 1.62 8.86
N GLY A 193 -9.68 1.10 7.67
CA GLY A 193 -10.84 0.95 6.82
C GLY A 193 -10.43 1.12 5.35
N GLY A 194 -11.40 1.14 4.43
CA GLY A 194 -11.15 1.25 3.00
C GLY A 194 -11.04 -0.10 2.31
N CYS A 195 -10.04 -0.28 1.45
CA CYS A 195 -10.02 -1.39 0.51
C CYS A 195 -8.82 -2.33 0.67
N THR A 196 -9.00 -3.56 0.19
CA THR A 196 -7.92 -4.46 -0.19
C THR A 196 -7.82 -4.55 -1.71
N VAL A 197 -6.62 -4.86 -2.20
CA VAL A 197 -6.36 -5.25 -3.59
C VAL A 197 -5.86 -6.68 -3.60
N SER A 198 -6.44 -7.49 -4.47
CA SER A 198 -6.14 -8.92 -4.61
C SER A 198 -5.82 -9.26 -6.06
N ILE A 199 -4.88 -10.17 -6.27
CA ILE A 199 -4.57 -10.75 -7.58
C ILE A 199 -5.25 -12.12 -7.65
N VAL A 200 -6.25 -12.25 -8.53
CA VAL A 200 -7.15 -13.41 -8.59
C VAL A 200 -7.16 -13.99 -9.99
N HIS A 201 -7.11 -15.33 -10.12
CA HIS A 201 -7.28 -16.01 -11.41
C HIS A 201 -8.64 -15.68 -12.01
N LYS A 202 -8.69 -15.34 -13.29
CA LYS A 202 -9.89 -14.83 -13.99
C LYS A 202 -11.09 -15.76 -13.85
N ASP A 203 -10.87 -17.08 -14.00
CA ASP A 203 -11.94 -18.06 -13.91
C ASP A 203 -12.50 -18.25 -12.49
N GLY A 204 -11.75 -17.80 -11.46
CA GLY A 204 -12.13 -17.94 -10.06
C GLY A 204 -12.75 -16.70 -9.45
N VAL A 205 -12.91 -15.60 -10.18
CA VAL A 205 -13.32 -14.29 -9.62
C VAL A 205 -14.68 -14.34 -8.94
N GLU A 206 -15.69 -14.96 -9.54
CA GLU A 206 -17.03 -14.98 -8.97
C GLU A 206 -17.12 -15.89 -7.72
N ASP A 207 -16.38 -17.00 -7.73
CA ASP A 207 -16.25 -17.87 -6.55
C ASP A 207 -15.50 -17.16 -5.43
N PHE A 208 -14.41 -16.47 -5.75
CA PHE A 208 -13.64 -15.65 -4.84
C PHE A 208 -14.52 -14.59 -4.15
N LYS A 209 -15.26 -13.80 -4.91
CA LYS A 209 -16.17 -12.77 -4.36
C LYS A 209 -17.20 -13.36 -3.41
N ARG A 210 -17.82 -14.48 -3.79
CA ARG A 210 -18.83 -15.17 -2.98
C ARG A 210 -18.25 -15.67 -1.66
N GLU A 211 -17.11 -16.39 -1.73
CA GLU A 211 -16.52 -17.00 -0.55
C GLU A 211 -15.89 -15.98 0.38
N VAL A 212 -15.16 -14.99 -0.13
CA VAL A 212 -14.58 -13.91 0.67
C VAL A 212 -15.69 -13.09 1.34
N SER A 213 -16.79 -12.81 0.62
CA SER A 213 -17.95 -12.12 1.21
C SER A 213 -18.55 -12.92 2.36
N ARG A 214 -18.71 -14.24 2.20
CA ARG A 214 -19.25 -15.12 3.22
C ARG A 214 -18.37 -15.12 4.48
N VAL A 215 -17.07 -15.38 4.32
CA VAL A 215 -16.12 -15.44 5.45
C VAL A 215 -16.00 -14.09 6.15
N TYR A 216 -15.96 -12.99 5.39
CA TYR A 216 -15.95 -11.65 5.95
C TYR A 216 -17.21 -11.34 6.75
N PHE A 217 -18.40 -11.65 6.19
CA PHE A 217 -19.67 -11.43 6.87
C PHE A 217 -19.76 -12.21 8.19
N GLU A 218 -19.28 -13.45 8.22
CA GLU A 218 -19.26 -14.27 9.43
C GLU A 218 -18.36 -13.67 10.53
N LYS A 219 -17.25 -13.01 10.15
CA LYS A 219 -16.32 -12.39 11.11
C LYS A 219 -16.76 -10.99 11.55
N ILE A 220 -17.33 -10.19 10.65
CA ILE A 220 -17.52 -8.75 10.83
C ILE A 220 -19.00 -8.37 11.01
N GLY A 221 -19.91 -9.16 10.46
CA GLY A 221 -21.37 -8.96 10.62
C GLY A 221 -22.04 -8.13 9.52
N TYR A 222 -21.30 -7.66 8.51
CA TYR A 222 -21.81 -7.01 7.32
C TYR A 222 -20.98 -7.36 6.08
N ALA A 223 -21.53 -7.16 4.88
CA ALA A 223 -20.88 -7.59 3.65
C ALA A 223 -19.88 -6.54 3.11
N PRO A 224 -18.79 -6.97 2.48
CA PRO A 224 -17.90 -6.09 1.70
C PRO A 224 -18.51 -5.76 0.34
N SER A 225 -17.95 -4.76 -0.35
CA SER A 225 -18.29 -4.47 -1.75
C SER A 225 -17.08 -4.76 -2.63
N PHE A 226 -17.31 -5.34 -3.83
CA PHE A 226 -16.24 -5.67 -4.77
C PHE A 226 -16.32 -4.80 -6.01
N TYR A 227 -15.14 -4.43 -6.50
CA TYR A 227 -14.96 -3.66 -7.73
C TYR A 227 -14.00 -4.42 -8.65
N HIS A 228 -14.42 -4.59 -9.89
CA HIS A 228 -13.54 -5.07 -10.96
C HIS A 228 -12.84 -3.84 -11.56
N CYS A 229 -11.52 -3.82 -11.53
CA CYS A 229 -10.74 -2.67 -11.95
C CYS A 229 -9.84 -3.05 -13.13
N SER A 230 -9.79 -2.18 -14.14
CA SER A 230 -8.76 -2.14 -15.16
C SER A 230 -7.72 -1.06 -14.79
N VAL A 231 -6.51 -1.23 -15.31
CA VAL A 231 -5.46 -0.23 -15.18
C VAL A 231 -5.53 0.68 -16.41
N GLU A 232 -5.92 1.92 -16.18
CA GLU A 232 -6.17 2.88 -17.24
C GLU A 232 -5.20 4.07 -17.21
N ASP A 233 -5.25 4.91 -18.25
CA ASP A 233 -4.49 6.14 -18.31
C ASP A 233 -4.98 7.15 -17.27
N GLY A 234 -4.10 8.05 -16.84
CA GLY A 234 -4.43 9.17 -15.99
C GLY A 234 -5.27 10.22 -16.71
N ILE A 235 -5.36 11.39 -16.10
CA ILE A 235 -6.13 12.52 -16.68
C ILE A 235 -5.61 12.92 -18.05
N VAL A 236 -6.52 13.24 -18.95
CA VAL A 236 -6.24 13.81 -20.27
C VAL A 236 -6.85 15.19 -20.39
N VAL A 237 -6.17 16.09 -21.09
CA VAL A 237 -6.71 17.39 -21.47
C VAL A 237 -7.49 17.17 -22.78
N VAL A 238 -8.77 17.51 -22.76
CA VAL A 238 -9.61 17.53 -23.95
C VAL A 238 -9.71 18.96 -24.44
N GLU A 239 -9.20 19.25 -25.62
CA GLU A 239 -9.47 20.52 -26.32
C GLU A 239 -10.89 20.48 -26.86
N LEU A 240 -11.70 21.47 -26.49
CA LEU A 240 -13.11 21.64 -26.89
C LEU A 240 -13.20 22.43 -28.19
#